data_6c0d50d471402b152ac677db2bfd9f6f
#
_entry.id   6c0d50d471402b152ac677db2bfd9f6f
#
_cell.length_a   1.000
_cell.length_b   1.000
_cell.length_c   1.000
_cell.angle_alpha   90.00
_cell.angle_beta   90.00
_cell.angle_gamma   90.00
#
_symmetry.space_group_name_H-M   'P 1'
#
loop_
_entity.id
_entity.type
_entity.pdbx_description
1 polymer ?
#
loop_
_entity_poly.entity_id
_entity_poly.type
_entity_poly.pdbx_seq_one_letter_code
_entity_poly.pdbx_strand_id
1 'polypeptide(L)'
;MKKDINYLVLTDIHLGHPRNHTDNIIFNLERFFITYHKELVKLDILFIAGDIFDRLLSSRSIEYRHIMTWLSNTLLWCRDNNIKLRILYGTPSHDNDQVASFTDVASKLAPDADYKYINTLYIEHMVDLDINILYVPDEFRHKASDTYLEVGKLLKESKLAEVDIAIMHGCFSYQMPILKDMDFVHKESDYLDMVKHYIVIGHIHTSSVYERIVAPGSFDRLAHGEEEKKGAILFHLGKDGNDSFKFLENSKALPFLTYSYSNETETEILKDLKKKVARLPNGSNIRVELRNDTELLKNLKSIVDIYPNLVFKFKTNTEVIKKIDILETVENKAFAITKDNIVKLMEDELELNKEEKEIFNKELEDAMASL
;
A
#
# COMPACT_ATOMS: atom_id res chain seq x y z
N MET A 1 21.35 21.74 5.52
CA MET A 1 21.44 20.59 6.47
C MET A 1 22.67 20.71 7.35
N LYS A 2 22.54 20.40 8.64
CA LYS A 2 23.65 20.46 9.60
C LYS A 2 24.54 19.21 9.59
N LYS A 3 23.98 18.05 9.17
CA LYS A 3 24.68 16.76 9.12
C LYS A 3 24.07 15.90 8.00
N ASP A 4 24.68 14.78 7.72
CA ASP A 4 24.07 13.74 6.90
C ASP A 4 22.81 13.19 7.59
N ILE A 5 21.77 12.89 6.82
CA ILE A 5 20.49 12.43 7.34
C ILE A 5 20.15 11.09 6.72
N ASN A 6 19.83 10.10 7.56
CA ASN A 6 19.36 8.80 7.12
C ASN A 6 17.89 8.64 7.51
N TYR A 7 17.04 8.26 6.57
CA TYR A 7 15.65 7.96 6.88
C TYR A 7 15.15 6.74 6.10
N LEU A 8 14.28 5.98 6.75
CA LEU A 8 13.59 4.85 6.16
C LEU A 8 12.15 5.25 5.85
N VAL A 9 11.64 4.80 4.70
CA VAL A 9 10.22 4.93 4.36
C VAL A 9 9.62 3.56 4.15
N LEU A 10 8.64 3.23 5.00
CA LEU A 10 7.68 2.15 4.84
C LEU A 10 6.38 2.74 4.31
N THR A 11 5.68 2.02 3.45
CA THR A 11 4.35 2.42 2.95
C THR A 11 3.53 1.19 2.61
N ASP A 12 2.21 1.33 2.53
CA ASP A 12 1.28 0.29 2.08
C ASP A 12 1.50 -1.04 2.81
N ILE A 13 1.44 -0.98 4.15
CA ILE A 13 1.65 -2.15 5.02
C ILE A 13 0.41 -3.04 5.04
N HIS A 14 -0.78 -2.43 5.03
CA HIS A 14 -2.09 -3.07 4.96
C HIS A 14 -2.30 -4.15 6.04
N LEU A 15 -2.06 -3.81 7.29
CA LEU A 15 -2.41 -4.67 8.42
C LEU A 15 -3.94 -4.82 8.50
N GLY A 16 -4.42 -6.04 8.60
CA GLY A 16 -5.86 -6.36 8.47
C GLY A 16 -6.25 -6.87 7.08
N HIS A 17 -5.27 -7.07 6.16
CA HIS A 17 -5.55 -7.55 4.82
C HIS A 17 -6.11 -8.99 4.82
N PRO A 18 -7.19 -9.28 4.06
CA PRO A 18 -7.89 -10.57 4.15
C PRO A 18 -7.11 -11.76 3.57
N ARG A 19 -6.13 -11.54 2.69
CA ARG A 19 -5.36 -12.61 2.02
C ARG A 19 -3.95 -12.78 2.61
N ASN A 20 -3.40 -11.73 3.21
CA ASN A 20 -2.12 -11.80 3.90
C ASN A 20 -2.36 -11.40 5.36
N HIS A 21 -2.42 -12.39 6.25
CA HIS A 21 -2.81 -12.20 7.64
C HIS A 21 -1.87 -11.22 8.37
N THR A 22 -2.45 -10.39 9.22
CA THR A 22 -1.77 -9.39 10.04
C THR A 22 -0.56 -9.96 10.78
N ASP A 23 -0.69 -11.13 11.40
CA ASP A 23 0.41 -11.75 12.13
C ASP A 23 1.60 -12.12 11.24
N ASN A 24 1.34 -12.48 9.97
CA ASN A 24 2.39 -12.74 9.00
C ASN A 24 3.10 -11.44 8.58
N ILE A 25 2.34 -10.37 8.31
CA ILE A 25 2.92 -9.07 7.95
C ILE A 25 3.75 -8.52 9.13
N ILE A 26 3.24 -8.60 10.36
CA ILE A 26 3.96 -8.18 11.58
C ILE A 26 5.24 -9.01 11.75
N PHE A 27 5.16 -10.33 11.60
CA PHE A 27 6.35 -11.18 11.63
C PHE A 27 7.39 -10.78 10.59
N ASN A 28 6.96 -10.45 9.37
CA ASN A 28 7.84 -9.99 8.30
C ASN A 28 8.48 -8.63 8.61
N LEU A 29 7.73 -7.70 9.20
CA LEU A 29 8.23 -6.42 9.70
C LEU A 29 9.31 -6.62 10.79
N GLU A 30 9.05 -7.45 11.79
CA GLU A 30 10.01 -7.75 12.85
C GLU A 30 11.28 -8.39 12.28
N ARG A 31 11.15 -9.35 11.36
CA ARG A 31 12.30 -9.98 10.67
C ARG A 31 13.07 -9.00 9.82
N PHE A 32 12.39 -8.04 9.18
CA PHE A 32 13.02 -6.97 8.42
C PHE A 32 13.86 -6.07 9.33
N PHE A 33 13.32 -5.60 10.45
CA PHE A 33 14.05 -4.79 11.42
C PHE A 33 15.27 -5.54 12.01
N ILE A 34 15.13 -6.83 12.29
CA ILE A 34 16.26 -7.66 12.75
C ILE A 34 17.33 -7.79 11.65
N THR A 35 16.91 -8.04 10.41
CA THR A 35 17.84 -8.25 9.27
C THR A 35 18.69 -7.02 8.99
N TYR A 36 18.07 -5.84 9.02
CA TYR A 36 18.71 -4.57 8.71
C TYR A 36 19.06 -3.74 9.96
N HIS A 37 19.14 -4.38 11.11
CA HIS A 37 19.37 -3.70 12.40
C HIS A 37 20.55 -2.72 12.36
N LYS A 38 21.67 -3.10 11.74
CA LYS A 38 22.89 -2.28 11.69
C LYS A 38 22.72 -0.98 10.93
N GLU A 39 21.86 -0.96 9.92
CA GLU A 39 21.48 0.20 9.15
C GLU A 39 20.42 1.02 9.89
N LEU A 40 19.41 0.34 10.42
CA LEU A 40 18.22 0.98 10.99
C LEU A 40 18.48 1.70 12.31
N VAL A 41 19.42 1.26 13.14
CA VAL A 41 19.81 1.99 14.37
C VAL A 41 20.54 3.31 14.08
N LYS A 42 20.87 3.59 12.82
CA LYS A 42 21.52 4.84 12.38
C LYS A 42 20.55 5.83 11.75
N LEU A 43 19.26 5.51 11.76
CA LEU A 43 18.24 6.40 11.23
C LEU A 43 18.10 7.65 12.09
N ASP A 44 17.84 8.76 11.44
CA ASP A 44 17.33 9.97 12.07
C ASP A 44 15.81 9.98 12.10
N ILE A 45 15.18 9.42 11.05
CA ILE A 45 13.73 9.42 10.90
C ILE A 45 13.25 8.07 10.35
N LEU A 46 12.15 7.57 10.92
CA LEU A 46 11.34 6.51 10.36
C LEU A 46 10.00 7.09 9.90
N PHE A 47 9.72 7.00 8.60
CA PHE A 47 8.43 7.35 8.03
C PHE A 47 7.60 6.10 7.77
N ILE A 48 6.30 6.18 8.09
CA ILE A 48 5.28 5.27 7.59
C ILE A 48 4.36 6.14 6.74
N ALA A 49 4.46 5.99 5.42
CA ALA A 49 3.86 6.90 4.45
C ALA A 49 2.48 6.41 3.98
N GLY A 50 1.55 6.20 4.91
CA GLY A 50 0.16 5.83 4.66
C GLY A 50 -0.09 4.33 4.55
N ASP A 51 -1.37 3.98 4.58
CA ASP A 51 -1.93 2.64 4.46
C ASP A 51 -1.30 1.63 5.43
N ILE A 52 -1.31 1.99 6.73
CA ILE A 52 -0.95 1.05 7.80
C ILE A 52 -2.03 -0.02 7.95
N PHE A 53 -3.29 0.40 7.95
CA PHE A 53 -4.43 -0.50 7.99
C PHE A 53 -4.93 -0.79 6.58
N ASP A 54 -5.57 -1.95 6.38
CA ASP A 54 -6.22 -2.33 5.12
C ASP A 54 -7.71 -1.96 5.13
N ARG A 55 -8.30 -1.91 6.30
CA ARG A 55 -9.75 -1.69 6.52
C ARG A 55 -10.02 -1.27 7.95
N LEU A 56 -11.23 -0.80 8.20
CA LEU A 56 -11.70 -0.55 9.56
C LEU A 56 -11.74 -1.85 10.37
N LEU A 57 -11.03 -1.88 11.48
CA LEU A 57 -10.98 -2.99 12.42
C LEU A 57 -11.68 -2.63 13.74
N SER A 58 -12.43 -3.57 14.30
CA SER A 58 -12.95 -3.38 15.65
C SER A 58 -11.83 -3.28 16.68
N SER A 59 -11.85 -2.26 17.52
CA SER A 59 -10.89 -2.09 18.62
C SER A 59 -10.89 -3.26 19.62
N ARG A 60 -11.93 -4.10 19.60
CA ARG A 60 -12.05 -5.32 20.42
C ARG A 60 -11.42 -6.55 19.76
N SER A 61 -11.10 -6.50 18.46
CA SER A 61 -10.51 -7.64 17.74
C SER A 61 -9.11 -7.95 18.23
N ILE A 62 -8.71 -9.21 18.12
CA ILE A 62 -7.34 -9.65 18.41
C ILE A 62 -6.38 -8.98 17.43
N GLU A 63 -6.78 -8.91 16.18
CA GLU A 63 -6.00 -8.33 15.10
C GLU A 63 -5.64 -6.86 15.37
N TYR A 64 -6.62 -6.02 15.72
CA TYR A 64 -6.37 -4.63 16.11
C TYR A 64 -5.37 -4.52 17.26
N ARG A 65 -5.48 -5.39 18.28
CA ARG A 65 -4.55 -5.39 19.42
C ARG A 65 -3.13 -5.75 19.01
N HIS A 66 -2.95 -6.71 18.08
CA HIS A 66 -1.63 -7.06 17.56
C HIS A 66 -1.01 -5.87 16.82
N ILE A 67 -1.79 -5.15 16.02
CA ILE A 67 -1.35 -3.93 15.31
C ILE A 67 -0.92 -2.85 16.31
N MET A 68 -1.75 -2.56 17.31
CA MET A 68 -1.44 -1.57 18.33
C MET A 68 -0.20 -1.95 19.15
N THR A 69 0.00 -3.23 19.40
CA THR A 69 1.22 -3.74 20.06
C THR A 69 2.45 -3.53 19.18
N TRP A 70 2.35 -3.84 17.89
CA TRP A 70 3.46 -3.60 16.95
C TRP A 70 3.81 -2.10 16.85
N LEU A 71 2.81 -1.23 16.71
CA LEU A 71 3.01 0.22 16.72
C LEU A 71 3.69 0.70 18.01
N SER A 72 3.25 0.17 19.16
CA SER A 72 3.84 0.49 20.47
C SER A 72 5.30 0.07 20.56
N ASN A 73 5.63 -1.14 20.11
CA ASN A 73 7.00 -1.64 20.09
C ASN A 73 7.88 -0.83 19.14
N THR A 74 7.34 -0.45 17.98
CA THR A 74 8.04 0.41 17.01
C THR A 74 8.33 1.79 17.59
N LEU A 75 7.35 2.40 18.29
CA LEU A 75 7.54 3.67 18.98
C LEU A 75 8.64 3.60 20.05
N LEU A 76 8.60 2.58 20.90
CA LEU A 76 9.60 2.36 21.94
C LEU A 76 10.98 2.16 21.34
N TRP A 77 11.07 1.35 20.28
CA TRP A 77 12.33 1.14 19.56
C TRP A 77 12.87 2.44 18.95
N CYS A 78 12.02 3.26 18.35
CA CYS A 78 12.41 4.58 17.84
C CYS A 78 12.94 5.49 18.96
N ARG A 79 12.21 5.58 20.08
CA ARG A 79 12.64 6.36 21.25
C ARG A 79 14.01 5.91 21.76
N ASP A 80 14.20 4.61 21.96
CA ASP A 80 15.42 4.02 22.54
C ASP A 80 16.65 4.21 21.62
N ASN A 81 16.44 4.44 20.33
CA ASN A 81 17.49 4.73 19.34
C ASN A 81 17.55 6.21 18.92
N ASN A 82 16.78 7.11 19.55
CA ASN A 82 16.68 8.54 19.20
C ASN A 82 16.23 8.78 17.75
N ILE A 83 15.33 7.96 17.23
CA ILE A 83 14.76 8.03 15.88
C ILE A 83 13.41 8.74 15.97
N LYS A 84 13.17 9.72 15.10
CA LYS A 84 11.88 10.39 14.97
C LYS A 84 10.91 9.49 14.22
N LEU A 85 9.72 9.24 14.78
CA LEU A 85 8.67 8.47 14.12
C LEU A 85 7.62 9.42 13.53
N ARG A 86 7.41 9.32 12.22
CA ARG A 86 6.38 10.09 11.50
C ARG A 86 5.46 9.13 10.77
N ILE A 87 4.17 9.24 11.05
CA ILE A 87 3.13 8.43 10.40
C ILE A 87 2.23 9.37 9.62
N LEU A 88 2.16 9.17 8.31
CA LEU A 88 1.26 9.89 7.41
C LEU A 88 -0.04 9.10 7.27
N TYR A 89 -1.17 9.79 7.23
CA TYR A 89 -2.46 9.22 6.88
C TYR A 89 -2.49 8.80 5.41
N GLY A 90 -2.90 7.57 5.16
CA GLY A 90 -3.04 7.01 3.82
C GLY A 90 -4.45 7.16 3.26
N THR A 91 -4.88 6.17 2.49
CA THR A 91 -6.20 6.13 1.86
C THR A 91 -7.30 6.10 2.93
N PRO A 92 -8.30 7.01 2.87
CA PRO A 92 -9.34 7.11 3.89
C PRO A 92 -10.11 5.81 4.12
N SER A 93 -10.40 5.04 3.07
CA SER A 93 -11.09 3.75 3.16
C SER A 93 -10.26 2.64 3.79
N HIS A 94 -8.94 2.75 3.79
CA HIS A 94 -8.00 1.82 4.41
C HIS A 94 -7.71 2.21 5.85
N ASP A 95 -7.08 3.34 6.06
CA ASP A 95 -6.64 3.77 7.40
C ASP A 95 -7.79 4.14 8.34
N ASN A 96 -8.91 4.67 7.81
CA ASN A 96 -10.09 5.07 8.59
C ASN A 96 -9.74 5.87 9.87
N ASP A 97 -8.67 6.67 9.82
CA ASP A 97 -8.13 7.44 10.95
C ASP A 97 -7.82 6.62 12.22
N GLN A 98 -7.63 5.29 12.08
CA GLN A 98 -7.42 4.38 13.21
C GLN A 98 -6.11 4.67 13.95
N VAL A 99 -5.11 5.23 13.26
CA VAL A 99 -3.84 5.67 13.86
C VAL A 99 -4.03 6.82 14.85
N ALA A 100 -5.09 7.63 14.73
CA ALA A 100 -5.39 8.68 15.69
C ALA A 100 -5.57 8.12 17.12
N SER A 101 -6.20 6.94 17.24
CA SER A 101 -6.33 6.25 18.54
C SER A 101 -4.99 5.83 19.13
N PHE A 102 -3.98 5.58 18.30
CA PHE A 102 -2.63 5.25 18.75
C PHE A 102 -1.93 6.47 19.33
N THR A 103 -2.22 7.69 18.89
CA THR A 103 -1.60 8.93 19.38
C THR A 103 -1.81 9.12 20.89
N ASP A 104 -3.01 8.78 21.39
CA ASP A 104 -3.32 8.82 22.81
C ASP A 104 -2.53 7.77 23.60
N VAL A 105 -2.30 6.60 23.04
CA VAL A 105 -1.46 5.55 23.61
C VAL A 105 0.00 5.99 23.63
N ALA A 106 0.50 6.50 22.51
CA ALA A 106 1.87 6.95 22.33
C ALA A 106 2.26 8.01 23.37
N SER A 107 1.40 9.01 23.57
CA SER A 107 1.64 10.11 24.54
C SER A 107 1.78 9.64 26.01
N LYS A 108 1.15 8.52 26.34
CA LYS A 108 1.21 7.92 27.69
C LYS A 108 2.34 6.90 27.82
N LEU A 109 2.58 6.12 26.76
CA LEU A 109 3.56 5.03 26.75
C LEU A 109 4.99 5.57 26.67
N ALA A 110 5.21 6.57 25.84
CA ALA A 110 6.53 7.15 25.57
C ALA A 110 6.40 8.67 25.37
N PRO A 111 6.19 9.44 26.46
CA PRO A 111 5.97 10.89 26.38
C PRO A 111 7.22 11.65 25.89
N ASP A 112 8.38 11.03 25.95
CA ASP A 112 9.68 11.53 25.50
C ASP A 112 10.03 11.10 24.06
N ALA A 113 9.21 10.28 23.40
CA ALA A 113 9.41 9.89 22.01
C ALA A 113 9.11 11.06 21.06
N ASP A 114 9.96 11.25 20.06
CA ASP A 114 9.70 12.21 18.98
C ASP A 114 8.77 11.56 17.94
N TYR A 115 7.47 11.59 18.25
CA TYR A 115 6.40 10.99 17.47
C TYR A 115 5.42 12.03 16.97
N LYS A 116 4.97 11.88 15.70
CA LYS A 116 3.89 12.67 15.13
C LYS A 116 3.06 11.84 14.17
N TYR A 117 1.74 11.90 14.31
CA TYR A 117 0.77 11.46 13.31
C TYR A 117 0.30 12.67 12.50
N ILE A 118 0.33 12.56 11.19
CA ILE A 118 0.02 13.64 10.25
C ILE A 118 -1.16 13.20 9.37
N ASN A 119 -2.34 13.79 9.59
CA ASN A 119 -3.57 13.54 8.85
C ASN A 119 -4.07 14.78 8.08
N THR A 120 -3.22 15.77 7.92
CA THR A 120 -3.52 16.99 7.16
C THR A 120 -2.30 17.45 6.40
N LEU A 121 -2.50 18.32 5.41
CA LEU A 121 -1.42 18.98 4.69
C LEU A 121 -0.57 19.80 5.66
N TYR A 122 0.74 19.55 5.71
CA TYR A 122 1.59 20.13 6.71
C TYR A 122 3.04 20.26 6.24
N ILE A 123 3.73 21.35 6.62
CA ILE A 123 5.19 21.48 6.51
C ILE A 123 5.78 21.45 7.92
N GLU A 124 6.67 20.50 8.16
CA GLU A 124 7.42 20.39 9.40
C GLU A 124 8.85 20.93 9.21
N HIS A 125 9.23 21.89 10.06
CA HIS A 125 10.62 22.30 10.16
C HIS A 125 11.31 21.53 11.29
N MET A 126 12.22 20.62 10.94
CA MET A 126 13.04 19.87 11.91
C MET A 126 14.32 20.66 12.22
N VAL A 127 14.28 21.45 13.30
CA VAL A 127 15.34 22.41 13.67
C VAL A 127 16.69 21.75 13.90
N ASP A 128 16.70 20.56 14.49
CA ASP A 128 17.93 19.80 14.82
C ASP A 128 18.59 19.20 13.58
N LEU A 129 17.82 18.85 12.56
CA LEU A 129 18.29 18.34 11.27
C LEU A 129 18.46 19.45 10.22
N ASP A 130 17.81 20.61 10.45
CA ASP A 130 17.80 21.75 9.55
C ASP A 130 17.21 21.41 8.17
N ILE A 131 16.05 20.75 8.19
CA ILE A 131 15.28 20.39 6.98
C ILE A 131 13.80 20.74 7.13
N ASN A 132 13.18 21.01 6.00
CA ASN A 132 11.74 21.19 5.87
C ASN A 132 11.13 19.99 5.15
N ILE A 133 10.08 19.42 5.72
CA ILE A 133 9.41 18.23 5.19
C ILE A 133 7.96 18.60 4.88
N LEU A 134 7.55 18.40 3.63
CA LEU A 134 6.17 18.51 3.20
C LEU A 134 5.48 17.15 3.39
N TYR A 135 4.31 17.14 4.02
CA TYR A 135 3.45 15.98 4.15
C TYR A 135 2.15 16.22 3.38
N VAL A 136 1.80 15.27 2.49
CA VAL A 136 0.57 15.31 1.69
C VAL A 136 -0.18 14.01 1.90
N PRO A 137 -1.19 13.96 2.80
CA PRO A 137 -2.07 12.80 2.97
C PRO A 137 -2.87 12.53 1.70
N ASP A 138 -3.31 11.28 1.51
CA ASP A 138 -4.17 10.91 0.39
C ASP A 138 -5.52 11.61 0.47
N GLU A 139 -6.11 11.87 -0.69
CA GLU A 139 -7.41 12.52 -0.84
C GLU A 139 -7.58 13.77 0.04
N PHE A 140 -6.49 14.49 0.34
CA PHE A 140 -6.56 15.72 1.14
C PHE A 140 -7.56 16.72 0.54
N ARG A 141 -7.62 16.80 -0.80
CA ARG A 141 -8.71 17.41 -1.55
C ARG A 141 -9.15 16.45 -2.63
N HIS A 142 -10.42 16.53 -3.00
CA HIS A 142 -10.99 15.71 -4.07
C HIS A 142 -10.24 15.84 -5.40
N LYS A 143 -9.66 17.03 -5.66
CA LYS A 143 -8.79 17.26 -6.82
C LYS A 143 -7.34 17.45 -6.40
N ALA A 144 -6.42 16.71 -7.02
CA ALA A 144 -4.99 16.86 -6.81
C ALA A 144 -4.50 18.29 -7.12
N SER A 145 -5.11 18.96 -8.12
CA SER A 145 -4.84 20.38 -8.42
C SER A 145 -5.16 21.33 -7.28
N ASP A 146 -6.22 21.07 -6.52
CA ASP A 146 -6.59 21.90 -5.37
C ASP A 146 -5.61 21.67 -4.22
N THR A 147 -5.19 20.41 -3.99
CA THR A 147 -4.12 20.06 -3.03
C THR A 147 -2.84 20.81 -3.40
N TYR A 148 -2.44 20.80 -4.67
CA TYR A 148 -1.26 21.53 -5.16
C TYR A 148 -1.34 23.03 -4.89
N LEU A 149 -2.49 23.66 -5.14
CA LEU A 149 -2.70 25.08 -4.85
C LEU A 149 -2.56 25.38 -3.34
N GLU A 150 -3.03 24.49 -2.48
CA GLU A 150 -2.87 24.66 -1.04
C GLU A 150 -1.42 24.44 -0.57
N VAL A 151 -0.67 23.51 -1.17
CA VAL A 151 0.77 23.38 -0.96
C VAL A 151 1.48 24.69 -1.28
N GLY A 152 1.15 25.32 -2.42
CA GLY A 152 1.72 26.61 -2.81
C GLY A 152 1.39 27.75 -1.82
N LYS A 153 0.19 27.74 -1.21
CA LYS A 153 -0.15 28.70 -0.13
C LYS A 153 0.65 28.43 1.13
N LEU A 154 0.75 27.17 1.52
CA LEU A 154 1.48 26.75 2.72
C LEU A 154 2.98 27.09 2.64
N LEU A 155 3.61 26.92 1.47
CA LEU A 155 4.99 27.35 1.22
C LEU A 155 5.15 28.86 1.42
N LYS A 156 4.24 29.66 0.87
CA LYS A 156 4.25 31.14 1.01
C LYS A 156 4.09 31.56 2.46
N GLU A 157 3.17 30.97 3.20
CA GLU A 157 2.94 31.23 4.62
C GLU A 157 4.17 30.86 5.46
N SER A 158 4.82 29.76 5.12
CA SER A 158 6.06 29.31 5.74
C SER A 158 7.30 30.10 5.28
N LYS A 159 7.16 31.02 4.30
CA LYS A 159 8.25 31.80 3.69
C LYS A 159 9.35 30.91 3.07
N LEU A 160 8.95 29.78 2.52
CA LEU A 160 9.81 28.83 1.83
C LEU A 160 9.63 28.92 0.33
N ALA A 161 10.72 28.83 -0.44
CA ALA A 161 10.69 28.67 -1.89
C ALA A 161 10.46 27.20 -2.27
N GLU A 162 11.07 26.30 -1.48
CA GLU A 162 11.04 24.85 -1.65
C GLU A 162 11.15 24.16 -0.30
N VAL A 163 10.83 22.86 -0.22
CA VAL A 163 11.10 21.98 0.92
C VAL A 163 12.24 21.03 0.58
N ASP A 164 12.87 20.43 1.59
CA ASP A 164 13.96 19.49 1.37
C ASP A 164 13.45 18.15 0.86
N ILE A 165 12.40 17.59 1.48
CA ILE A 165 11.76 16.33 1.07
C ILE A 165 10.23 16.45 1.15
N ALA A 166 9.53 15.59 0.39
CA ALA A 166 8.09 15.41 0.54
C ALA A 166 7.77 13.94 0.83
N ILE A 167 6.84 13.72 1.76
CA ILE A 167 6.26 12.42 2.06
C ILE A 167 4.78 12.50 1.71
N MET A 168 4.34 11.68 0.75
CA MET A 168 3.01 11.75 0.16
C MET A 168 2.34 10.38 0.19
N HIS A 169 1.01 10.39 0.13
CA HIS A 169 0.20 9.21 -0.20
C HIS A 169 -0.77 9.57 -1.32
N GLY A 170 -0.90 8.72 -2.35
CA GLY A 170 -1.68 8.96 -3.57
C GLY A 170 -0.93 8.47 -4.81
N CYS A 171 -1.23 9.01 -5.98
CA CYS A 171 -0.57 8.57 -7.21
C CYS A 171 -0.17 9.74 -8.12
N PHE A 172 0.94 9.55 -8.83
CA PHE A 172 1.37 10.42 -9.92
C PHE A 172 0.96 9.86 -11.28
N SER A 173 0.87 10.73 -12.28
CA SER A 173 0.40 10.38 -13.63
C SER A 173 1.26 9.30 -14.30
N TYR A 174 2.57 9.27 -14.06
CA TYR A 174 3.46 8.25 -14.61
C TYR A 174 3.19 6.84 -14.07
N GLN A 175 2.65 6.73 -12.84
CA GLN A 175 2.33 5.45 -12.20
C GLN A 175 1.05 4.84 -12.76
N MET A 176 0.11 5.68 -13.23
CA MET A 176 -1.18 5.28 -13.77
C MET A 176 -1.48 5.95 -15.12
N PRO A 177 -0.74 5.63 -16.20
CA PRO A 177 -0.86 6.33 -17.47
C PRO A 177 -2.27 6.33 -18.09
N ILE A 178 -3.07 5.30 -17.81
CA ILE A 178 -4.47 5.17 -18.28
C ILE A 178 -5.38 6.16 -17.54
N LEU A 179 -5.06 6.50 -16.30
CA LEU A 179 -5.86 7.36 -15.42
C LEU A 179 -5.24 8.78 -15.24
N LYS A 180 -4.21 9.11 -16.00
CA LYS A 180 -3.43 10.35 -15.85
C LYS A 180 -4.25 11.66 -15.86
N ASP A 181 -5.42 11.63 -16.49
CA ASP A 181 -6.31 12.79 -16.63
C ASP A 181 -7.42 12.82 -15.56
N MET A 182 -7.40 11.88 -14.59
CA MET A 182 -8.35 11.88 -13.49
C MET A 182 -8.02 12.97 -12.47
N ASP A 183 -9.04 13.55 -11.87
CA ASP A 183 -8.91 14.68 -10.94
C ASP A 183 -8.04 14.40 -9.69
N PHE A 184 -7.97 13.13 -9.24
CA PHE A 184 -7.20 12.74 -8.07
C PHE A 184 -5.71 12.48 -8.34
N VAL A 185 -5.28 12.46 -9.61
CA VAL A 185 -3.90 12.14 -10.00
C VAL A 185 -3.02 13.37 -9.95
N HIS A 186 -1.90 13.29 -9.22
CA HIS A 186 -0.91 14.37 -9.13
C HIS A 186 -0.04 14.43 -10.40
N LYS A 187 0.42 15.63 -10.73
CA LYS A 187 1.38 15.85 -11.81
C LYS A 187 2.78 15.95 -11.24
N GLU A 188 3.72 15.26 -11.86
CA GLU A 188 5.13 15.20 -11.43
C GLU A 188 5.76 16.59 -11.39
N SER A 189 5.55 17.38 -12.46
CA SER A 189 6.09 18.76 -12.59
C SER A 189 5.70 19.67 -11.43
N ASP A 190 4.47 19.50 -10.90
CA ASP A 190 3.94 20.36 -9.85
C ASP A 190 4.77 20.25 -8.57
N TYR A 191 5.32 19.06 -8.26
CA TYR A 191 6.06 18.80 -7.04
C TYR A 191 7.58 18.81 -7.23
N LEU A 192 8.08 18.45 -8.42
CA LEU A 192 9.51 18.43 -8.70
C LEU A 192 10.14 19.83 -8.57
N ASP A 193 9.41 20.90 -8.87
CA ASP A 193 9.89 22.28 -8.78
C ASP A 193 9.92 22.83 -7.34
N MET A 194 9.22 22.18 -6.40
CA MET A 194 9.11 22.66 -5.02
C MET A 194 9.76 21.74 -3.97
N VAL A 195 10.36 20.61 -4.41
CA VAL A 195 11.05 19.67 -3.54
C VAL A 195 12.49 19.49 -4.00
N LYS A 196 13.44 19.74 -3.10
CA LYS A 196 14.86 19.79 -3.43
C LYS A 196 15.49 18.40 -3.63
N HIS A 197 15.27 17.46 -2.70
CA HIS A 197 15.93 16.15 -2.70
C HIS A 197 15.01 15.05 -3.24
N TYR A 198 14.14 14.47 -2.41
CA TYR A 198 13.27 13.37 -2.80
C TYR A 198 11.81 13.62 -2.47
N ILE A 199 10.95 13.15 -3.35
CA ILE A 199 9.51 13.00 -3.14
C ILE A 199 9.26 11.52 -2.97
N VAL A 200 8.74 11.09 -1.82
CA VAL A 200 8.41 9.68 -1.56
C VAL A 200 6.90 9.54 -1.47
N ILE A 201 6.34 8.62 -2.24
CA ILE A 201 4.89 8.46 -2.36
C ILE A 201 4.49 6.98 -2.19
N GLY A 202 3.48 6.73 -1.33
CA GLY A 202 2.76 5.45 -1.20
C GLY A 202 1.47 5.43 -2.02
N HIS A 203 0.68 4.37 -1.89
CA HIS A 203 -0.60 4.05 -2.53
C HIS A 203 -0.46 3.07 -3.70
N ILE A 204 0.52 3.22 -4.58
CA ILE A 204 0.74 2.27 -5.67
C ILE A 204 1.70 1.19 -5.20
N HIS A 205 1.21 -0.05 -5.12
CA HIS A 205 1.96 -1.18 -4.54
C HIS A 205 3.21 -1.59 -5.32
N THR A 206 3.35 -1.13 -6.56
CA THR A 206 4.53 -1.39 -7.39
C THR A 206 5.60 -0.33 -7.15
N SER A 207 6.83 -0.78 -6.82
CA SER A 207 7.97 0.11 -6.66
C SER A 207 8.33 0.78 -7.98
N SER A 208 8.57 2.09 -7.96
CA SER A 208 8.93 2.85 -9.15
C SER A 208 9.77 4.08 -8.81
N VAL A 209 10.49 4.56 -9.82
CA VAL A 209 11.31 5.78 -9.72
C VAL A 209 11.09 6.63 -10.97
N TYR A 210 10.82 7.90 -10.76
CA TYR A 210 10.74 8.90 -11.82
C TYR A 210 11.47 10.16 -11.35
N GLU A 211 12.63 10.45 -11.91
CA GLU A 211 13.53 11.52 -11.45
C GLU A 211 13.80 11.44 -9.95
N ARG A 212 13.33 12.42 -9.16
CA ARG A 212 13.44 12.46 -7.70
C ARG A 212 12.19 11.92 -6.97
N ILE A 213 11.19 11.42 -7.73
CA ILE A 213 10.00 10.77 -7.17
C ILE A 213 10.31 9.29 -7.01
N VAL A 214 10.15 8.79 -5.80
CA VAL A 214 10.45 7.40 -5.43
C VAL A 214 9.24 6.80 -4.73
N ALA A 215 8.68 5.74 -5.31
CA ALA A 215 7.62 4.95 -4.70
C ALA A 215 8.20 3.63 -4.20
N PRO A 216 8.16 3.35 -2.89
CA PRO A 216 8.64 2.08 -2.34
C PRO A 216 7.82 0.87 -2.82
N GLY A 217 6.53 1.08 -3.09
CA GLY A 217 5.54 0.01 -3.24
C GLY A 217 5.15 -0.57 -1.88
N SER A 218 4.26 -1.55 -1.87
CA SER A 218 3.82 -2.18 -0.62
C SER A 218 4.95 -2.93 0.08
N PHE A 219 4.91 -2.94 1.43
CA PHE A 219 5.92 -3.64 2.24
C PHE A 219 5.88 -5.16 2.04
N ASP A 220 4.68 -5.72 1.84
CA ASP A 220 4.47 -7.16 1.61
C ASP A 220 3.61 -7.37 0.35
N ARG A 221 3.49 -8.62 -0.12
CA ARG A 221 2.58 -8.95 -1.22
C ARG A 221 1.16 -9.12 -0.70
N LEU A 222 0.22 -8.45 -1.35
CA LEU A 222 -1.18 -8.41 -0.96
C LEU A 222 -2.08 -9.07 -2.00
N ALA A 223 -1.65 -9.11 -3.26
CA ALA A 223 -2.44 -9.62 -4.37
C ALA A 223 -1.60 -10.40 -5.40
N HIS A 224 -2.31 -11.18 -6.20
CA HIS A 224 -1.73 -11.77 -7.41
C HIS A 224 -1.43 -10.67 -8.44
N GLY A 225 -0.26 -10.75 -9.06
CA GLY A 225 0.28 -9.71 -9.94
C GLY A 225 1.38 -8.88 -9.27
N GLU A 226 1.53 -8.97 -7.97
CA GLU A 226 2.61 -8.33 -7.22
C GLU A 226 3.81 -9.29 -7.07
N GLU A 227 4.44 -9.64 -8.19
CA GLU A 227 5.54 -10.62 -8.19
C GLU A 227 6.91 -9.99 -7.91
N GLU A 228 7.01 -8.66 -8.01
CA GLU A 228 8.23 -7.91 -7.75
C GLU A 228 8.67 -7.99 -6.27
N LYS A 229 9.89 -7.49 -6.03
CA LYS A 229 10.44 -7.38 -4.67
C LYS A 229 9.64 -6.41 -3.84
N LYS A 230 9.36 -6.78 -2.60
CA LYS A 230 8.66 -5.98 -1.60
C LYS A 230 9.62 -5.55 -0.50
N GLY A 231 9.33 -4.42 0.18
CA GLY A 231 10.21 -3.94 1.23
C GLY A 231 10.05 -2.45 1.53
N ALA A 232 11.17 -1.79 1.81
CA ALA A 232 11.23 -0.38 2.18
C ALA A 232 12.42 0.31 1.49
N ILE A 233 12.45 1.63 1.51
CA ILE A 233 13.58 2.38 0.96
C ILE A 233 14.29 3.14 2.06
N LEU A 234 15.59 2.91 2.16
CA LEU A 234 16.52 3.66 2.99
C LEU A 234 17.13 4.78 2.16
N PHE A 235 16.94 6.02 2.60
CA PHE A 235 17.50 7.22 1.99
C PHE A 235 18.68 7.74 2.82
N HIS A 236 19.62 8.32 2.11
CA HIS A 236 20.72 9.08 2.66
C HIS A 236 20.78 10.45 1.98
N LEU A 237 20.63 11.52 2.75
CA LEU A 237 20.88 12.88 2.29
C LEU A 237 22.25 13.33 2.80
N GLY A 238 23.17 13.54 1.87
CA GLY A 238 24.50 14.01 2.18
C GLY A 238 24.54 15.54 2.35
N LYS A 239 25.11 16.03 3.43
CA LYS A 239 25.32 17.49 3.64
C LYS A 239 26.05 18.16 2.47
N ASP A 240 26.86 17.39 1.74
CA ASP A 240 27.64 17.83 0.58
C ASP A 240 26.93 17.54 -0.76
N GLY A 241 25.63 17.18 -0.72
CA GLY A 241 24.80 16.89 -1.89
C GLY A 241 24.98 15.49 -2.49
N ASN A 242 25.67 14.58 -1.78
CA ASN A 242 25.81 13.18 -2.17
C ASN A 242 24.61 12.35 -1.72
N ASP A 243 23.44 12.63 -2.31
CA ASP A 243 22.20 11.94 -1.97
C ASP A 243 22.12 10.57 -2.63
N SER A 244 21.55 9.62 -1.94
CA SER A 244 21.34 8.27 -2.45
C SER A 244 20.17 7.59 -1.77
N PHE A 245 19.66 6.53 -2.38
CA PHE A 245 18.71 5.64 -1.75
C PHE A 245 19.00 4.18 -2.09
N LYS A 246 18.53 3.28 -1.22
CA LYS A 246 18.70 1.85 -1.36
C LYS A 246 17.40 1.15 -1.02
N PHE A 247 16.96 0.26 -1.90
CA PHE A 247 15.85 -0.65 -1.60
C PHE A 247 16.31 -1.74 -0.63
N LEU A 248 15.62 -1.89 0.49
CA LEU A 248 15.80 -2.94 1.47
C LEU A 248 14.70 -3.98 1.28
N GLU A 249 15.04 -5.18 0.86
CA GLU A 249 14.09 -6.21 0.49
C GLU A 249 13.49 -6.91 1.72
N ASN A 250 12.15 -7.02 1.78
CA ASN A 250 11.45 -7.96 2.64
C ASN A 250 11.56 -9.37 2.05
N SER A 251 12.63 -10.06 2.37
CA SER A 251 12.89 -11.42 1.86
C SER A 251 11.90 -12.49 2.37
N LYS A 252 11.00 -12.10 3.28
CA LYS A 252 9.96 -12.97 3.85
C LYS A 252 8.57 -12.74 3.27
N ALA A 253 8.43 -11.75 2.37
CA ALA A 253 7.16 -11.50 1.67
C ALA A 253 6.65 -12.78 0.99
N LEU A 254 5.46 -13.24 1.38
CA LEU A 254 4.89 -14.48 0.85
C LEU A 254 4.64 -14.37 -0.66
N PRO A 255 4.98 -15.41 -1.44
CA PRO A 255 4.66 -15.43 -2.86
C PRO A 255 3.15 -15.45 -3.13
N PHE A 256 2.72 -14.62 -4.11
CA PHE A 256 1.41 -14.65 -4.73
C PHE A 256 1.64 -14.94 -6.22
N LEU A 257 1.54 -16.21 -6.61
CA LEU A 257 1.95 -16.69 -7.92
C LEU A 257 0.72 -17.09 -8.76
N THR A 258 0.74 -16.73 -10.05
CA THR A 258 -0.29 -17.13 -10.99
C THR A 258 0.31 -18.06 -12.04
N TYR A 259 -0.30 -19.23 -12.22
CA TYR A 259 0.06 -20.21 -13.24
C TYR A 259 -1.13 -20.42 -14.19
N SER A 260 -0.96 -20.02 -15.44
CA SER A 260 -2.00 -20.11 -16.47
C SER A 260 -1.69 -21.27 -17.42
N TYR A 261 -2.70 -22.10 -17.68
CA TYR A 261 -2.62 -23.27 -18.55
C TYR A 261 -3.71 -23.18 -19.63
N SER A 262 -3.34 -23.47 -20.86
CA SER A 262 -4.23 -23.27 -22.02
C SER A 262 -4.54 -24.54 -22.81
N ASN A 263 -3.56 -25.38 -23.08
CA ASN A 263 -3.70 -26.56 -23.93
C ASN A 263 -3.07 -27.82 -23.31
N GLU A 264 -2.53 -27.70 -22.09
CA GLU A 264 -1.85 -28.78 -21.38
C GLU A 264 -2.88 -29.82 -20.89
N THR A 265 -2.49 -31.06 -20.88
CA THR A 265 -3.26 -32.16 -20.29
C THR A 265 -3.22 -32.10 -18.77
N GLU A 266 -4.20 -32.71 -18.11
CA GLU A 266 -4.25 -32.80 -16.62
C GLU A 266 -2.94 -33.32 -16.05
N THR A 267 -2.37 -34.37 -16.65
CA THR A 267 -1.11 -34.97 -16.18
C THR A 267 0.07 -33.99 -16.26
N GLU A 268 0.14 -33.22 -17.35
CA GLU A 268 1.18 -32.22 -17.54
C GLU A 268 1.03 -31.08 -16.53
N ILE A 269 -0.21 -30.57 -16.33
CA ILE A 269 -0.51 -29.53 -15.37
C ILE A 269 -0.14 -29.96 -13.95
N LEU A 270 -0.57 -31.15 -13.52
CA LEU A 270 -0.25 -31.69 -12.20
C LEU A 270 1.25 -31.88 -11.99
N LYS A 271 1.96 -32.35 -13.01
CA LYS A 271 3.42 -32.52 -12.96
C LYS A 271 4.13 -31.17 -12.84
N ASP A 272 3.72 -30.18 -13.61
CA ASP A 272 4.30 -28.84 -13.60
C ASP A 272 4.01 -28.11 -12.30
N LEU A 273 2.74 -28.12 -11.84
CA LEU A 273 2.35 -27.53 -10.55
C LEU A 273 3.14 -28.13 -9.40
N LYS A 274 3.22 -29.46 -9.30
CA LYS A 274 4.01 -30.14 -8.25
C LYS A 274 5.47 -29.67 -8.23
N LYS A 275 6.07 -29.52 -9.42
CA LYS A 275 7.45 -29.01 -9.54
C LYS A 275 7.58 -27.55 -9.07
N LYS A 276 6.62 -26.69 -9.46
CA LYS A 276 6.64 -25.26 -9.17
C LYS A 276 6.38 -24.97 -7.67
N VAL A 277 5.46 -25.72 -7.05
CA VAL A 277 5.04 -25.44 -5.67
C VAL A 277 5.85 -26.16 -4.60
N ALA A 278 6.61 -27.19 -4.95
CA ALA A 278 7.31 -28.07 -4.00
C ALA A 278 8.25 -27.38 -3.00
N ARG A 279 8.74 -26.19 -3.32
CA ARG A 279 9.72 -25.44 -2.52
C ARG A 279 9.19 -24.10 -2.03
N LEU A 280 7.90 -23.82 -2.22
CA LEU A 280 7.31 -22.59 -1.78
C LEU A 280 7.14 -22.57 -0.25
N PRO A 281 7.32 -21.43 0.40
CA PRO A 281 7.07 -21.30 1.82
C PRO A 281 5.59 -21.53 2.15
N ASN A 282 5.33 -22.00 3.37
CA ASN A 282 3.97 -22.16 3.89
C ASN A 282 3.22 -20.82 3.80
N GLY A 283 1.94 -20.88 3.45
CA GLY A 283 1.10 -19.69 3.28
C GLY A 283 1.19 -19.04 1.90
N SER A 284 2.08 -19.51 1.00
CA SER A 284 2.13 -18.99 -0.38
C SER A 284 0.78 -19.13 -1.08
N ASN A 285 0.38 -18.09 -1.79
CA ASN A 285 -0.88 -18.01 -2.52
C ASN A 285 -0.66 -18.39 -3.99
N ILE A 286 -1.37 -19.41 -4.44
CA ILE A 286 -1.25 -19.97 -5.79
C ILE A 286 -2.58 -19.81 -6.51
N ARG A 287 -2.58 -19.02 -7.58
CA ARG A 287 -3.69 -18.98 -8.53
C ARG A 287 -3.40 -19.90 -9.70
N VAL A 288 -4.33 -20.78 -10.00
CA VAL A 288 -4.28 -21.64 -11.18
C VAL A 288 -5.40 -21.24 -12.12
N GLU A 289 -5.04 -20.76 -13.30
CA GLU A 289 -5.97 -20.32 -14.33
C GLU A 289 -6.02 -21.36 -15.46
N LEU A 290 -7.22 -21.81 -15.79
CA LEU A 290 -7.47 -22.88 -16.77
C LEU A 290 -8.41 -22.40 -17.84
N ARG A 291 -8.24 -22.90 -19.10
CA ARG A 291 -9.25 -22.72 -20.15
C ARG A 291 -10.42 -23.67 -19.92
N ASN A 292 -11.61 -23.09 -19.67
CA ASN A 292 -12.97 -23.66 -19.86
C ASN A 292 -13.20 -25.17 -19.58
N ASP A 293 -12.45 -25.79 -18.66
CA ASP A 293 -12.66 -27.19 -18.31
C ASP A 293 -12.97 -27.36 -16.82
N THR A 294 -14.27 -27.45 -16.52
CA THR A 294 -14.75 -27.60 -15.14
C THR A 294 -14.45 -28.98 -14.56
N GLU A 295 -14.26 -30.01 -15.40
CA GLU A 295 -13.92 -31.35 -14.93
C GLU A 295 -12.45 -31.45 -14.53
N LEU A 296 -11.58 -30.89 -15.35
CA LEU A 296 -10.17 -30.70 -15.04
C LEU A 296 -9.98 -29.94 -13.70
N LEU A 297 -10.80 -28.94 -13.47
CA LEU A 297 -10.78 -28.14 -12.24
C LEU A 297 -11.10 -28.97 -10.99
N LYS A 298 -12.02 -29.92 -11.08
CA LYS A 298 -12.36 -30.83 -9.96
C LYS A 298 -11.21 -31.77 -9.64
N ASN A 299 -10.53 -32.29 -10.66
CA ASN A 299 -9.43 -33.24 -10.50
C ASN A 299 -8.18 -32.55 -9.93
N LEU A 300 -7.90 -31.31 -10.35
CA LEU A 300 -6.78 -30.53 -9.85
C LEU A 300 -6.92 -30.12 -8.38
N LYS A 301 -8.14 -30.10 -7.83
CA LYS A 301 -8.35 -29.84 -6.39
C LYS A 301 -7.63 -30.85 -5.48
N SER A 302 -7.34 -32.06 -5.99
CA SER A 302 -6.54 -33.05 -5.25
C SER A 302 -5.12 -32.55 -4.90
N ILE A 303 -4.59 -31.55 -5.60
CA ILE A 303 -3.27 -30.97 -5.27
C ILE A 303 -3.29 -30.24 -3.92
N VAL A 304 -4.45 -29.71 -3.52
CA VAL A 304 -4.63 -29.03 -2.23
C VAL A 304 -4.33 -30.00 -1.07
N ASP A 305 -4.77 -31.26 -1.20
CA ASP A 305 -4.55 -32.29 -0.19
C ASP A 305 -3.06 -32.69 -0.08
N ILE A 306 -2.30 -32.53 -1.19
CA ILE A 306 -0.86 -32.83 -1.23
C ILE A 306 -0.06 -31.68 -0.58
N TYR A 307 -0.53 -30.44 -0.70
CA TYR A 307 0.14 -29.24 -0.20
C TYR A 307 -0.79 -28.42 0.71
N PRO A 308 -1.21 -28.95 1.87
CA PRO A 308 -2.19 -28.32 2.75
C PRO A 308 -1.71 -26.99 3.35
N ASN A 309 -0.40 -26.72 3.31
CA ASN A 309 0.21 -25.49 3.81
C ASN A 309 0.26 -24.34 2.77
N LEU A 310 -0.24 -24.59 1.55
CA LEU A 310 -0.34 -23.59 0.49
C LEU A 310 -1.80 -23.21 0.26
N VAL A 311 -2.03 -21.98 -0.15
CA VAL A 311 -3.38 -21.46 -0.44
C VAL A 311 -3.60 -21.50 -1.95
N PHE A 312 -4.52 -22.37 -2.42
CA PHE A 312 -4.84 -22.49 -3.84
C PHE A 312 -6.16 -21.79 -4.19
N LYS A 313 -6.14 -21.03 -5.27
CA LYS A 313 -7.33 -20.47 -5.92
C LYS A 313 -7.34 -20.90 -7.38
N PHE A 314 -8.43 -21.57 -7.81
CA PHE A 314 -8.61 -22.01 -9.18
C PHE A 314 -9.59 -21.09 -9.89
N LYS A 315 -9.25 -20.66 -11.11
CA LYS A 315 -10.12 -19.84 -11.98
C LYS A 315 -10.21 -20.47 -13.37
N THR A 316 -11.37 -20.35 -14.01
CA THR A 316 -11.57 -20.67 -15.42
C THR A 316 -11.58 -19.39 -16.25
N ASN A 317 -11.08 -19.46 -17.49
CA ASN A 317 -10.97 -18.29 -18.40
C ASN A 317 -12.32 -17.64 -18.77
N THR A 318 -13.46 -18.26 -18.49
CA THR A 318 -14.77 -17.61 -18.62
C THR A 318 -14.92 -16.39 -17.71
N GLU A 319 -14.27 -16.39 -16.56
CA GLU A 319 -14.23 -15.23 -15.66
C GLU A 319 -13.22 -14.17 -16.11
N VAL A 320 -12.12 -14.61 -16.74
CA VAL A 320 -11.08 -13.73 -17.30
C VAL A 320 -11.57 -13.03 -18.57
N ILE A 321 -12.29 -13.74 -19.45
CA ILE A 321 -12.88 -13.15 -20.67
C ILE A 321 -13.90 -12.07 -20.32
N LYS A 322 -14.73 -12.28 -19.27
CA LYS A 322 -15.63 -11.23 -18.79
C LYS A 322 -14.89 -9.98 -18.29
N LYS A 323 -13.74 -10.15 -17.64
CA LYS A 323 -12.90 -8.99 -17.23
C LYS A 323 -12.17 -8.33 -18.42
N ILE A 324 -11.71 -9.11 -19.40
CA ILE A 324 -11.08 -8.58 -20.61
C ILE A 324 -12.12 -7.87 -21.49
N ASP A 325 -13.31 -8.44 -21.68
CA ASP A 325 -14.42 -7.78 -22.37
C ASP A 325 -14.84 -6.48 -21.67
N ILE A 326 -14.77 -6.41 -20.34
CA ILE A 326 -15.01 -5.18 -19.59
C ILE A 326 -13.87 -4.19 -19.81
N LEU A 327 -12.60 -4.62 -19.80
CA LEU A 327 -11.44 -3.75 -20.05
C LEU A 327 -11.39 -3.28 -21.51
N GLU A 328 -11.63 -4.15 -22.50
CA GLU A 328 -11.74 -3.75 -23.91
C GLU A 328 -12.97 -2.86 -24.19
N THR A 329 -14.04 -3.03 -23.40
CA THR A 329 -15.23 -2.14 -23.46
C THR A 329 -14.95 -0.81 -22.79
N VAL A 330 -14.06 -0.76 -21.78
CA VAL A 330 -13.58 0.48 -21.12
C VAL A 330 -12.63 1.25 -22.03
N GLU A 331 -11.77 0.58 -22.79
CA GLU A 331 -10.89 1.24 -23.78
C GLU A 331 -11.67 1.88 -24.95
N ASN A 332 -12.87 1.38 -25.27
CA ASN A 332 -13.68 1.86 -26.40
C ASN A 332 -14.86 2.78 -26.04
N LYS A 333 -15.13 3.01 -24.76
CA LYS A 333 -16.15 3.98 -24.31
C LYS A 333 -15.60 4.71 -23.08
N ALA A 334 -15.49 6.04 -23.17
CA ALA A 334 -15.43 6.87 -21.99
C ALA A 334 -16.66 6.52 -21.13
N PHE A 335 -16.48 5.72 -20.10
CA PHE A 335 -17.54 5.30 -19.19
C PHE A 335 -17.91 6.54 -18.36
N ALA A 336 -18.98 7.21 -18.74
CA ALA A 336 -19.70 7.98 -17.76
C ALA A 336 -20.19 6.99 -16.71
N ILE A 337 -19.68 7.09 -15.48
CA ILE A 337 -20.22 6.35 -14.34
C ILE A 337 -21.65 6.87 -14.17
N THR A 338 -22.62 6.05 -14.55
CA THR A 338 -24.04 6.35 -14.38
C THR A 338 -24.57 5.54 -13.19
N LYS A 339 -25.67 6.00 -12.59
CA LYS A 339 -26.35 5.29 -11.49
C LYS A 339 -26.54 3.80 -11.78
N ASP A 340 -26.92 3.46 -13.02
CA ASP A 340 -27.27 2.08 -13.40
C ASP A 340 -26.06 1.16 -13.61
N ASN A 341 -24.88 1.70 -13.96
CA ASN A 341 -23.70 0.86 -14.17
C ASN A 341 -22.83 0.72 -12.91
N ILE A 342 -22.85 1.70 -11.99
CA ILE A 342 -22.12 1.60 -10.71
C ILE A 342 -22.72 0.51 -9.82
N VAL A 343 -24.04 0.39 -9.76
CA VAL A 343 -24.73 -0.66 -9.02
C VAL A 343 -24.29 -2.03 -9.48
N LYS A 344 -24.29 -2.26 -10.81
CA LYS A 344 -23.92 -3.54 -11.40
C LYS A 344 -22.44 -3.87 -11.21
N LEU A 345 -21.56 -2.86 -11.30
CA LEU A 345 -20.13 -2.99 -11.04
C LEU A 345 -19.87 -3.38 -9.56
N MET A 346 -20.56 -2.74 -8.63
CA MET A 346 -20.43 -3.05 -7.21
C MET A 346 -21.02 -4.42 -6.84
N GLU A 347 -22.15 -4.81 -7.42
CA GLU A 347 -22.74 -6.13 -7.23
C GLU A 347 -21.82 -7.26 -7.72
N ASP A 348 -21.12 -7.04 -8.85
CA ASP A 348 -20.20 -8.00 -9.45
C ASP A 348 -18.86 -8.04 -8.69
N GLU A 349 -18.38 -6.90 -8.13
CA GLU A 349 -17.12 -6.81 -7.37
C GLU A 349 -17.25 -7.41 -5.98
N LEU A 350 -18.40 -7.21 -5.32
CA LEU A 350 -18.63 -7.66 -3.94
C LEU A 350 -19.04 -9.13 -3.85
N GLU A 351 -19.26 -9.82 -4.98
CA GLU A 351 -19.71 -11.23 -5.03
C GLU A 351 -20.96 -11.51 -4.16
N LEU A 352 -21.86 -10.52 -4.05
CA LEU A 352 -23.03 -10.57 -3.17
C LEU A 352 -23.99 -11.71 -3.58
N ASN A 353 -24.51 -12.44 -2.60
CA ASN A 353 -25.58 -13.37 -2.83
C ASN A 353 -26.93 -12.64 -3.07
N LYS A 354 -28.02 -13.38 -3.37
CA LYS A 354 -29.29 -12.76 -3.75
C LYS A 354 -29.93 -11.90 -2.65
N GLU A 355 -29.82 -12.30 -1.38
CA GLU A 355 -30.37 -11.55 -0.24
C GLU A 355 -29.52 -10.31 0.05
N GLU A 356 -28.20 -10.43 -0.05
CA GLU A 356 -27.26 -9.30 0.12
C GLU A 356 -27.43 -8.25 -0.96
N LYS A 357 -27.72 -8.65 -2.21
CA LYS A 357 -28.03 -7.73 -3.31
C LYS A 357 -29.32 -6.93 -3.07
N GLU A 358 -30.35 -7.56 -2.53
CA GLU A 358 -31.62 -6.89 -2.21
C GLU A 358 -31.43 -5.84 -1.10
N ILE A 359 -30.63 -6.15 -0.07
CA ILE A 359 -30.31 -5.21 1.02
C ILE A 359 -29.44 -4.06 0.50
N PHE A 360 -28.41 -4.37 -0.26
CA PHE A 360 -27.49 -3.38 -0.85
C PHE A 360 -28.22 -2.38 -1.76
N ASN A 361 -29.08 -2.87 -2.65
CA ASN A 361 -29.83 -2.01 -3.56
C ASN A 361 -30.81 -1.08 -2.80
N LYS A 362 -31.43 -1.57 -1.74
CA LYS A 362 -32.31 -0.77 -0.89
C LYS A 362 -31.55 0.33 -0.13
N GLU A 363 -30.42 0.00 0.48
CA GLU A 363 -29.59 0.99 1.20
C GLU A 363 -29.00 2.05 0.24
N LEU A 364 -28.64 1.64 -0.98
CA LEU A 364 -28.15 2.55 -2.00
C LEU A 364 -29.25 3.50 -2.50
N GLU A 365 -30.49 2.99 -2.73
CA GLU A 365 -31.63 3.82 -3.08
C GLU A 365 -31.96 4.83 -1.98
N ASP A 366 -31.95 4.42 -0.71
CA ASP A 366 -32.20 5.28 0.45
C ASP A 366 -31.08 6.35 0.59
N ALA A 367 -29.83 5.99 0.39
CA ALA A 367 -28.70 6.93 0.39
C ALA A 367 -28.79 7.95 -0.75
N MET A 368 -29.18 7.50 -1.94
CA MET A 368 -29.32 8.37 -3.13
C MET A 368 -30.56 9.27 -3.08
N ALA A 369 -31.59 8.91 -2.31
CA ALA A 369 -32.75 9.74 -2.07
C ALA A 369 -32.49 10.86 -1.04
N SER A 370 -31.39 10.73 -0.26
CA SER A 370 -30.98 11.72 0.74
C SER A 370 -29.95 12.74 0.23
N LEU A 371 -29.46 12.58 -1.01
CA LEU A 371 -28.63 13.54 -1.76
C LEU A 371 -29.46 14.41 -2.69
#